data_b6eefb44f351d17dd2a7feea7284537a
#
_entry.id   b6eefb44f351d17dd2a7feea7284537a
#
_cell.length_a   1.000
_cell.length_b   1.000
_cell.length_c   1.000
_cell.angle_alpha   90.00
_cell.angle_beta   90.00
_cell.angle_gamma   90.00
#
_symmetry.space_group_name_H-M   'P 1'
#
loop_
_entity.id
_entity.type
_entity.pdbx_description
1 polymer ?
#
loop_
_entity_poly.entity_id
_entity_poly.type
_entity_poly.pdbx_seq_one_letter_code
_entity_poly.pdbx_strand_id
1 'polypeptide(L)'
;KEHGYNQYDVVVVRSTWDYQEYPDAFIETLARIEKSSARLENAYELMVWNFSKDYLRDLEAAGVAILPTIWLDTFNEDVISGAFSYFNSSEIIIKPRVSANADSTYRLTHEAWLKGKQAIAEDLQQRPLMVQKFEETILETGEFSLFYFAHNYSHTINKCPEKGDFRVQEEHGGSLTKVE
;
A
#
# COMPACT_ATOMS: atom_id res chain seq x y z
N LYS A 1 -9.50 15.41 22.58
CA LYS A 1 -9.30 16.88 22.63
C LYS A 1 -9.14 17.33 21.18
N GLU A 2 -9.98 18.26 20.72
CA GLU A 2 -9.78 18.89 19.43
C GLU A 2 -8.48 19.69 19.47
N HIS A 3 -7.51 19.28 18.68
CA HIS A 3 -6.30 20.08 18.50
C HIS A 3 -6.61 21.23 17.55
N GLY A 4 -6.43 22.46 18.02
CA GLY A 4 -6.51 23.65 17.18
C GLY A 4 -5.23 23.76 16.34
N TYR A 5 -5.29 23.45 15.05
CA TYR A 5 -4.10 23.50 14.16
C TYR A 5 -3.63 24.92 13.89
N ASN A 6 -4.46 25.93 14.11
CA ASN A 6 -4.10 27.35 13.95
C ASN A 6 -2.94 27.85 14.85
N GLN A 7 -2.52 27.06 15.80
CA GLN A 7 -1.38 27.38 16.69
C GLN A 7 -0.02 26.96 16.09
N TYR A 8 -0.01 26.32 14.92
CA TYR A 8 1.19 25.84 14.25
C TYR A 8 1.41 26.57 12.93
N ASP A 9 2.66 26.80 12.56
CA ASP A 9 3.01 27.32 11.23
C ASP A 9 2.97 26.24 10.18
N VAL A 10 3.37 24.99 10.56
CA VAL A 10 3.46 23.83 9.68
C VAL A 10 3.01 22.58 10.44
N VAL A 11 2.25 21.75 9.77
CA VAL A 11 1.94 20.37 10.22
C VAL A 11 2.51 19.40 9.19
N VAL A 12 3.41 18.51 9.65
CA VAL A 12 4.01 17.48 8.82
C VAL A 12 3.43 16.13 9.22
N VAL A 13 2.78 15.45 8.29
CA VAL A 13 2.29 14.08 8.51
C VAL A 13 3.43 13.10 8.26
N ARG A 14 3.80 12.33 9.26
CA ARG A 14 4.99 11.50 9.18
C ARG A 14 4.79 10.05 9.67
N SER A 15 4.13 9.82 10.77
CA SER A 15 4.09 8.52 11.45
C SER A 15 2.69 8.18 11.98
N THR A 16 1.73 8.18 11.07
CA THR A 16 0.33 7.79 11.33
C THR A 16 0.15 6.33 10.94
N TRP A 17 0.62 5.41 11.79
CA TRP A 17 0.71 3.98 11.47
C TRP A 17 -0.62 3.23 11.55
N ASP A 18 -1.68 3.90 12.01
CA ASP A 18 -3.03 3.36 12.20
C ASP A 18 -4.08 3.94 11.23
N TYR A 19 -3.65 4.73 10.25
CA TYR A 19 -4.58 5.42 9.33
C TYR A 19 -5.48 4.48 8.55
N GLN A 20 -5.02 3.26 8.26
CA GLN A 20 -5.79 2.23 7.58
C GLN A 20 -6.93 1.65 8.43
N GLU A 21 -6.84 1.75 9.77
CA GLU A 21 -7.89 1.34 10.70
C GLU A 21 -8.97 2.41 10.83
N TYR A 22 -8.60 3.69 10.63
CA TYR A 22 -9.48 4.86 10.79
C TYR A 22 -9.46 5.76 9.55
N PRO A 23 -9.78 5.23 8.35
CA PRO A 23 -9.59 5.94 7.08
C PRO A 23 -10.34 7.27 7.01
N ASP A 24 -11.62 7.29 7.39
CA ASP A 24 -12.44 8.50 7.36
C ASP A 24 -11.94 9.56 8.33
N ALA A 25 -11.60 9.17 9.56
CA ALA A 25 -11.07 10.08 10.57
C ALA A 25 -9.72 10.67 10.17
N PHE A 26 -8.90 9.90 9.45
CA PHE A 26 -7.63 10.39 8.90
C PHE A 26 -7.87 11.47 7.84
N ILE A 27 -8.72 11.20 6.85
CA ILE A 27 -9.05 12.15 5.78
C ILE A 27 -9.71 13.41 6.34
N GLU A 28 -10.65 13.28 7.29
CA GLU A 28 -11.27 14.41 7.96
C GLU A 28 -10.24 15.26 8.72
N THR A 29 -9.25 14.61 9.36
CA THR A 29 -8.17 15.30 10.06
C THR A 29 -7.29 16.10 9.09
N LEU A 30 -6.90 15.52 7.95
CA LEU A 30 -6.18 16.23 6.89
C LEU A 30 -6.96 17.46 6.39
N ALA A 31 -8.26 17.29 6.13
CA ALA A 31 -9.13 18.38 5.69
C ALA A 31 -9.26 19.51 6.75
N ARG A 32 -9.20 19.15 8.04
CA ARG A 32 -9.21 20.16 9.12
C ARG A 32 -7.88 20.92 9.21
N ILE A 33 -6.76 20.24 8.97
CA ILE A 33 -5.44 20.88 8.91
C ILE A 33 -5.39 21.85 7.72
N GLU A 34 -5.81 21.41 6.55
CA GLU A 34 -5.84 22.20 5.32
C GLU A 34 -6.69 23.48 5.45
N LYS A 35 -7.79 23.42 6.20
CA LYS A 35 -8.66 24.57 6.49
C LYS A 35 -8.11 25.50 7.57
N SER A 36 -7.03 25.13 8.26
CA SER A 36 -6.41 25.95 9.29
C SER A 36 -5.42 26.95 8.70
N SER A 37 -4.80 27.78 9.55
CA SER A 37 -3.70 28.65 9.14
C SER A 37 -2.36 27.91 9.02
N ALA A 38 -2.27 26.67 9.48
CA ALA A 38 -1.05 25.87 9.38
C ALA A 38 -0.87 25.33 7.95
N ARG A 39 0.36 25.38 7.44
CA ARG A 39 0.69 24.72 6.17
C ARG A 39 0.79 23.21 6.37
N LEU A 40 0.01 22.46 5.62
CA LEU A 40 0.10 20.99 5.62
C LEU A 40 1.21 20.50 4.67
N GLU A 41 2.07 19.61 5.16
CA GLU A 41 3.11 18.92 4.39
C GLU A 41 2.97 17.40 4.51
N ASN A 42 2.85 16.67 3.42
CA ASN A 42 2.68 17.10 2.03
C ASN A 42 1.30 17.76 1.80
N ALA A 43 1.07 18.34 0.61
CA ALA A 43 -0.21 18.96 0.26
C ALA A 43 -1.39 17.99 0.42
N TYR A 44 -2.55 18.54 0.83
CA TYR A 44 -3.76 17.77 1.09
C TYR A 44 -4.19 16.88 -0.10
N GLU A 45 -4.20 17.46 -1.29
CA GLU A 45 -4.61 16.74 -2.51
C GLU A 45 -3.68 15.56 -2.81
N LEU A 46 -2.37 15.71 -2.58
CA LEU A 46 -1.40 14.65 -2.77
C LEU A 46 -1.63 13.51 -1.76
N MET A 47 -1.89 13.85 -0.52
CA MET A 47 -2.11 12.86 0.54
C MET A 47 -3.42 12.09 0.33
N VAL A 48 -4.49 12.77 -0.08
CA VAL A 48 -5.77 12.15 -0.41
C VAL A 48 -5.62 11.24 -1.63
N TRP A 49 -4.92 11.69 -2.67
CA TRP A 49 -4.67 10.89 -3.86
C TRP A 49 -3.85 9.62 -3.55
N ASN A 50 -2.82 9.74 -2.73
CA ASN A 50 -1.93 8.62 -2.37
C ASN A 50 -2.50 7.71 -1.26
N PHE A 51 -3.60 8.11 -0.62
CA PHE A 51 -4.19 7.39 0.50
C PHE A 51 -4.63 5.96 0.15
N SER A 52 -5.28 5.81 -1.00
CA SER A 52 -5.64 4.51 -1.59
C SER A 52 -4.64 4.13 -2.68
N LYS A 53 -4.36 2.83 -2.83
CA LYS A 53 -3.54 2.32 -3.96
C LYS A 53 -4.18 2.52 -5.33
N ASP A 54 -5.38 3.12 -5.41
CA ASP A 54 -6.02 3.49 -6.67
C ASP A 54 -5.18 4.47 -7.50
N TYR A 55 -4.26 5.24 -6.87
CA TYR A 55 -3.30 6.09 -7.57
C TYR A 55 -2.46 5.33 -8.62
N LEU A 56 -2.29 4.01 -8.46
CA LEU A 56 -1.60 3.19 -9.45
C LEU A 56 -2.35 3.14 -10.79
N ARG A 57 -3.69 3.22 -10.78
CA ARG A 57 -4.51 3.30 -12.00
C ARG A 57 -4.27 4.61 -12.75
N ASP A 58 -4.12 5.71 -12.00
CA ASP A 58 -3.80 7.01 -12.59
C ASP A 58 -2.40 7.03 -13.20
N LEU A 59 -1.43 6.40 -12.51
CA LEU A 59 -0.07 6.23 -13.03
C LEU A 59 -0.05 5.37 -14.30
N GLU A 60 -0.78 4.25 -14.31
CA GLU A 60 -0.91 3.39 -15.50
C GLU A 60 -1.53 4.15 -16.67
N ALA A 61 -2.60 4.91 -16.42
CA ALA A 61 -3.24 5.76 -17.43
C ALA A 61 -2.31 6.86 -17.95
N ALA A 62 -1.37 7.32 -17.13
CA ALA A 62 -0.31 8.25 -17.51
C ALA A 62 0.88 7.59 -18.21
N GLY A 63 0.84 6.27 -18.49
CA GLY A 63 1.88 5.52 -19.17
C GLY A 63 3.02 5.01 -18.28
N VAL A 64 2.88 5.09 -16.96
CA VAL A 64 3.84 4.50 -16.01
C VAL A 64 3.56 3.00 -15.89
N ALA A 65 4.58 2.17 -16.05
CA ALA A 65 4.44 0.73 -15.87
C ALA A 65 4.15 0.38 -14.41
N ILE A 66 3.07 -0.36 -14.18
CA ILE A 66 2.73 -0.95 -12.89
C ILE A 66 2.67 -2.48 -13.02
N LEU A 67 2.66 -3.18 -11.88
CA LEU A 67 2.34 -4.61 -11.91
C LEU A 67 0.89 -4.81 -12.41
N PRO A 68 0.65 -5.76 -13.33
CA PRO A 68 -0.70 -6.09 -13.76
C PRO A 68 -1.61 -6.37 -12.57
N THR A 69 -2.74 -5.68 -12.49
CA THR A 69 -3.59 -5.66 -11.31
C THR A 69 -5.05 -5.89 -11.67
N ILE A 70 -5.71 -6.79 -10.95
CA ILE A 70 -7.17 -6.92 -10.93
C ILE A 70 -7.69 -6.08 -9.77
N TRP A 71 -8.61 -5.16 -10.07
CA TRP A 71 -9.21 -4.25 -9.10
C TRP A 71 -10.60 -4.74 -8.74
N LEU A 72 -10.89 -4.89 -7.45
CA LEU A 72 -12.16 -5.36 -6.93
C LEU A 72 -12.72 -4.36 -5.92
N ASP A 73 -13.96 -3.92 -6.11
CA ASP A 73 -14.66 -3.05 -5.16
C ASP A 73 -15.23 -3.84 -3.97
N THR A 74 -15.49 -5.13 -4.19
CA THR A 74 -15.93 -6.09 -3.19
C THR A 74 -15.22 -7.42 -3.41
N PHE A 75 -15.12 -8.21 -2.36
CA PHE A 75 -14.56 -9.56 -2.46
C PHE A 75 -15.34 -10.41 -3.48
N ASN A 76 -14.62 -11.08 -4.37
CA ASN A 76 -15.20 -11.97 -5.38
C ASN A 76 -14.33 -13.23 -5.54
N GLU A 77 -14.82 -14.33 -5.00
CA GLU A 77 -14.10 -15.60 -4.96
C GLU A 77 -13.77 -16.14 -6.36
N ASP A 78 -14.71 -16.02 -7.31
CA ASP A 78 -14.51 -16.55 -8.67
C ASP A 78 -13.43 -15.78 -9.43
N VAL A 79 -13.44 -14.45 -9.30
CA VAL A 79 -12.42 -13.59 -9.89
C VAL A 79 -11.04 -13.87 -9.29
N ILE A 80 -10.96 -14.03 -7.98
CA ILE A 80 -9.69 -14.35 -7.30
C ILE A 80 -9.19 -15.73 -7.71
N SER A 81 -10.07 -16.73 -7.78
CA SER A 81 -9.72 -18.07 -8.25
C SER A 81 -9.23 -18.07 -9.70
N GLY A 82 -9.82 -17.24 -10.55
CA GLY A 82 -9.42 -17.05 -11.95
C GLY A 82 -8.09 -16.29 -12.11
N ALA A 83 -7.65 -15.52 -11.11
CA ALA A 83 -6.46 -14.67 -11.20
C ALA A 83 -5.17 -15.46 -11.47
N PHE A 84 -5.04 -16.68 -10.94
CA PHE A 84 -3.89 -17.55 -11.23
C PHE A 84 -3.72 -17.81 -12.73
N SER A 85 -4.83 -18.14 -13.40
CA SER A 85 -4.83 -18.36 -14.86
C SER A 85 -4.66 -17.05 -15.62
N TYR A 86 -5.32 -15.98 -15.20
CA TYR A 86 -5.24 -14.66 -15.83
C TYR A 86 -3.82 -14.13 -15.85
N PHE A 87 -3.08 -14.23 -14.75
CA PHE A 87 -1.69 -13.80 -14.65
C PHE A 87 -0.69 -14.85 -15.16
N ASN A 88 -1.14 -16.06 -15.48
CA ASN A 88 -0.27 -17.21 -15.74
C ASN A 88 0.78 -17.38 -14.64
N SER A 89 0.35 -17.37 -13.38
CA SER A 89 1.23 -17.37 -12.20
C SER A 89 0.84 -18.49 -11.23
N SER A 90 1.84 -19.11 -10.62
CA SER A 90 1.66 -20.09 -9.53
C SER A 90 1.28 -19.43 -8.21
N GLU A 91 1.58 -18.13 -8.07
CA GLU A 91 1.33 -17.38 -6.85
C GLU A 91 0.73 -16.01 -7.15
N ILE A 92 -0.19 -15.58 -6.29
CA ILE A 92 -0.82 -14.27 -6.33
C ILE A 92 -0.68 -13.56 -4.99
N ILE A 93 -0.78 -12.23 -5.03
CA ILE A 93 -0.95 -11.37 -3.85
C ILE A 93 -2.37 -10.82 -3.85
N ILE A 94 -3.04 -10.91 -2.70
CA ILE A 94 -4.31 -10.23 -2.43
C ILE A 94 -4.06 -9.24 -1.30
N LYS A 95 -4.52 -8.01 -1.47
CA LYS A 95 -4.37 -6.97 -0.44
C LYS A 95 -5.45 -5.90 -0.56
N PRO A 96 -5.83 -5.22 0.55
CA PRO A 96 -6.71 -4.07 0.50
C PRO A 96 -6.08 -2.91 -0.28
N ARG A 97 -6.92 -2.06 -0.90
CA ARG A 97 -6.45 -0.82 -1.54
C ARG A 97 -5.96 0.20 -0.52
N VAL A 98 -6.58 0.26 0.65
CA VAL A 98 -6.10 1.05 1.80
C VAL A 98 -5.51 0.09 2.82
N SER A 99 -4.20 0.09 2.96
CA SER A 99 -3.45 -0.76 3.91
C SER A 99 -2.03 -0.26 4.08
N ALA A 100 -1.43 -0.56 5.23
CA ALA A 100 -0.03 -0.28 5.56
C ALA A 100 0.62 -1.54 6.14
N ASN A 101 1.96 -1.58 6.20
CA ASN A 101 2.77 -2.62 6.86
C ASN A 101 2.43 -4.07 6.45
N ALA A 102 1.98 -4.27 5.21
CA ALA A 102 1.50 -5.56 4.70
C ALA A 102 0.29 -6.13 5.49
N ASP A 103 -0.45 -5.28 6.24
CA ASP A 103 -1.68 -5.67 6.89
C ASP A 103 -2.68 -6.25 5.88
N SER A 104 -3.34 -7.36 6.26
CA SER A 104 -4.27 -8.09 5.41
C SER A 104 -3.73 -8.37 3.99
N THR A 105 -2.41 -8.60 3.87
CA THR A 105 -1.74 -8.93 2.61
C THR A 105 -1.42 -10.41 2.56
N TYR A 106 -1.97 -11.11 1.59
CA TYR A 106 -1.87 -12.57 1.44
C TYR A 106 -1.07 -12.93 0.19
N ARG A 107 0.04 -13.68 0.36
CA ARG A 107 0.75 -14.38 -0.71
C ARG A 107 0.25 -15.81 -0.76
N LEU A 108 -0.29 -16.23 -1.89
CA LEU A 108 -1.04 -17.47 -2.00
C LEU A 108 -0.64 -18.27 -3.23
N THR A 109 -0.34 -19.54 -3.02
CA THR A 109 -0.45 -20.54 -4.07
C THR A 109 -1.92 -20.93 -4.28
N HIS A 110 -2.25 -21.56 -5.39
CA HIS A 110 -3.62 -22.04 -5.63
C HIS A 110 -4.11 -23.00 -4.52
N GLU A 111 -3.24 -23.86 -4.01
CA GLU A 111 -3.56 -24.78 -2.91
C GLU A 111 -3.84 -24.00 -1.60
N ALA A 112 -3.00 -23.01 -1.27
CA ALA A 112 -3.20 -22.19 -0.09
C ALA A 112 -4.49 -21.36 -0.18
N TRP A 113 -4.81 -20.83 -1.37
CA TRP A 113 -6.09 -20.18 -1.64
C TRP A 113 -7.27 -21.08 -1.32
N LEU A 114 -7.31 -22.30 -1.90
CA LEU A 114 -8.42 -23.23 -1.67
C LEU A 114 -8.62 -23.58 -0.20
N LYS A 115 -7.54 -23.65 0.57
CA LYS A 115 -7.58 -23.93 2.02
C LYS A 115 -8.00 -22.73 2.86
N GLY A 116 -7.57 -21.53 2.48
CA GLY A 116 -7.70 -20.31 3.28
C GLY A 116 -8.79 -19.33 2.85
N LYS A 117 -9.44 -19.53 1.71
CA LYS A 117 -10.34 -18.54 1.08
C LYS A 117 -11.47 -18.05 1.98
N GLN A 118 -12.00 -18.90 2.87
CA GLN A 118 -13.06 -18.50 3.78
C GLN A 118 -12.56 -17.46 4.80
N ALA A 119 -11.42 -17.70 5.44
CA ALA A 119 -10.84 -16.77 6.41
C ALA A 119 -10.42 -15.44 5.73
N ILE A 120 -9.89 -15.53 4.50
CA ILE A 120 -9.55 -14.35 3.69
C ILE A 120 -10.81 -13.56 3.32
N ALA A 121 -11.90 -14.25 2.98
CA ALA A 121 -13.18 -13.61 2.71
C ALA A 121 -13.72 -12.87 3.95
N GLU A 122 -13.65 -13.48 5.13
CA GLU A 122 -14.07 -12.86 6.38
C GLU A 122 -13.28 -11.58 6.69
N ASP A 123 -11.99 -11.55 6.40
CA ASP A 123 -11.15 -10.36 6.57
C ASP A 123 -11.40 -9.27 5.51
N LEU A 124 -11.58 -9.66 4.26
CA LEU A 124 -11.57 -8.72 3.13
C LEU A 124 -12.96 -8.37 2.55
N GLN A 125 -14.04 -9.03 2.96
CA GLN A 125 -15.36 -8.93 2.32
C GLN A 125 -15.93 -7.49 2.26
N GLN A 126 -15.57 -6.63 3.19
CA GLN A 126 -16.07 -5.25 3.29
C GLN A 126 -15.07 -4.20 2.76
N ARG A 127 -13.97 -4.64 2.19
CA ARG A 127 -12.86 -3.76 1.79
C ARG A 127 -12.65 -3.83 0.28
N PRO A 128 -12.54 -2.69 -0.42
CA PRO A 128 -11.98 -2.68 -1.77
C PRO A 128 -10.59 -3.26 -1.77
N LEU A 129 -10.31 -4.14 -2.71
CA LEU A 129 -9.06 -4.90 -2.76
C LEU A 129 -8.45 -4.96 -4.16
N MET A 130 -7.22 -5.41 -4.22
CA MET A 130 -6.49 -5.64 -5.46
C MET A 130 -5.82 -7.00 -5.44
N VAL A 131 -5.73 -7.61 -6.62
CA VAL A 131 -5.04 -8.89 -6.84
C VAL A 131 -3.95 -8.68 -7.88
N GLN A 132 -2.75 -9.16 -7.58
CA GLN A 132 -1.57 -9.07 -8.45
C GLN A 132 -0.89 -10.44 -8.51
N LYS A 133 -0.13 -10.72 -9.59
CA LYS A 133 0.81 -11.83 -9.52
C LYS A 133 1.86 -11.55 -8.45
N PHE A 134 2.40 -12.60 -7.84
CA PHE A 134 3.56 -12.43 -6.99
C PHE A 134 4.80 -12.14 -7.84
N GLU A 135 5.55 -11.10 -7.47
CA GLU A 135 6.79 -10.72 -8.17
C GLU A 135 7.98 -11.31 -7.41
N GLU A 136 8.55 -12.39 -7.96
CA GLU A 136 9.62 -13.14 -7.32
C GLU A 136 10.92 -12.34 -7.16
N THR A 137 11.13 -11.33 -7.99
CA THR A 137 12.32 -10.46 -7.93
C THR A 137 12.46 -9.75 -6.58
N ILE A 138 11.36 -9.58 -5.82
CA ILE A 138 11.42 -9.01 -4.48
C ILE A 138 12.24 -9.88 -3.50
N LEU A 139 12.25 -11.20 -3.71
CA LEU A 139 13.01 -12.14 -2.89
C LEU A 139 14.51 -12.11 -3.22
N GLU A 140 14.86 -11.77 -4.46
CA GLU A 140 16.24 -11.80 -4.97
C GLU A 140 16.90 -10.42 -4.85
N THR A 141 16.20 -9.36 -5.27
CA THR A 141 16.75 -8.01 -5.38
C THR A 141 16.16 -7.01 -4.39
N GLY A 142 15.05 -7.37 -3.74
CA GLY A 142 14.36 -6.49 -2.79
C GLY A 142 13.45 -5.45 -3.47
N GLU A 143 12.99 -4.50 -2.67
CA GLU A 143 12.16 -3.36 -3.06
C GLU A 143 12.98 -2.06 -2.98
N PHE A 144 13.00 -1.27 -4.05
CA PHE A 144 13.69 0.01 -4.07
C PHE A 144 12.73 1.16 -3.72
N SER A 145 13.08 1.91 -2.68
CA SER A 145 12.41 3.15 -2.32
C SER A 145 13.28 4.35 -2.72
N LEU A 146 12.77 5.14 -3.66
CA LEU A 146 13.45 6.35 -4.14
C LEU A 146 12.92 7.58 -3.42
N PHE A 147 13.80 8.37 -2.85
CA PHE A 147 13.45 9.56 -2.07
C PHE A 147 13.75 10.83 -2.84
N TYR A 148 12.74 11.69 -2.90
CA TYR A 148 12.81 13.01 -3.53
C TYR A 148 12.40 14.10 -2.52
N PHE A 149 13.11 15.21 -2.51
CA PHE A 149 12.74 16.41 -1.76
C PHE A 149 12.64 17.59 -2.72
N ALA A 150 11.52 18.29 -2.71
CA ALA A 150 11.25 19.38 -3.63
C ALA A 150 11.59 19.02 -5.10
N HIS A 151 11.13 17.84 -5.54
CA HIS A 151 11.35 17.25 -6.87
C HIS A 151 12.81 16.87 -7.20
N ASN A 152 13.75 17.02 -6.27
CA ASN A 152 15.13 16.63 -6.45
C ASN A 152 15.35 15.23 -5.85
N TYR A 153 15.95 14.33 -6.62
CA TYR A 153 16.38 13.03 -6.12
C TYR A 153 17.40 13.20 -5.00
N SER A 154 17.20 12.48 -3.93
CA SER A 154 18.09 12.49 -2.77
C SER A 154 18.87 11.19 -2.62
N HIS A 155 18.17 10.07 -2.48
CA HIS A 155 18.80 8.78 -2.27
C HIS A 155 17.81 7.64 -2.56
N THR A 156 18.35 6.43 -2.63
CA THR A 156 17.56 5.20 -2.75
C THR A 156 17.90 4.26 -1.60
N ILE A 157 16.87 3.61 -1.08
CA ILE A 157 17.01 2.53 -0.09
C ILE A 157 16.51 1.25 -0.75
N ASN A 158 17.29 0.18 -0.66
CA ASN A 158 16.86 -1.17 -0.97
C ASN A 158 16.37 -1.85 0.31
N LYS A 159 15.18 -2.43 0.26
CA LYS A 159 14.55 -3.17 1.33
C LYS A 159 14.48 -4.64 0.93
N CYS A 160 15.15 -5.51 1.65
CA CYS A 160 15.15 -6.94 1.38
C CYS A 160 14.38 -7.68 2.47
N PRO A 161 13.51 -8.63 2.10
CA PRO A 161 12.78 -9.42 3.08
C PRO A 161 13.72 -10.36 3.84
N GLU A 162 13.29 -10.80 5.03
CA GLU A 162 13.95 -11.89 5.74
C GLU A 162 13.77 -13.21 4.97
N LYS A 163 14.74 -14.11 5.15
CA LYS A 163 14.69 -15.42 4.48
C LYS A 163 13.44 -16.20 4.88
N GLY A 164 12.61 -16.50 3.89
CA GLY A 164 11.34 -17.22 4.08
C GLY A 164 10.12 -16.30 4.19
N ASP A 165 10.31 -15.00 4.20
CA ASP A 165 9.24 -14.01 4.11
C ASP A 165 9.31 -13.27 2.75
N PHE A 166 8.28 -12.52 2.40
CA PHE A 166 8.21 -11.64 1.24
C PHE A 166 8.01 -10.17 1.64
N ARG A 167 7.71 -9.92 2.93
CA ARG A 167 7.49 -8.60 3.50
C ARG A 167 8.84 -7.95 3.78
N VAL A 168 9.00 -6.73 3.29
CA VAL A 168 10.28 -6.00 3.35
C VAL A 168 10.38 -5.04 4.54
N GLN A 169 9.31 -4.91 5.34
CA GLN A 169 9.25 -4.03 6.49
C GLN A 169 10.15 -4.54 7.63
N GLU A 170 10.81 -3.63 8.35
CA GLU A 170 11.71 -3.97 9.47
C GLU A 170 10.98 -4.74 10.58
N GLU A 171 9.68 -4.43 10.80
CA GLU A 171 8.82 -5.13 11.77
C GLU A 171 8.64 -6.62 11.42
N HIS A 172 8.91 -7.00 10.19
CA HIS A 172 8.88 -8.38 9.70
C HIS A 172 10.27 -8.95 9.43
N GLY A 173 11.31 -8.35 10.02
CA GLY A 173 12.70 -8.81 9.87
C GLY A 173 13.38 -8.34 8.58
N GLY A 174 12.74 -7.47 7.80
CA GLY A 174 13.33 -6.88 6.61
C GLY A 174 14.57 -6.06 6.91
N SER A 175 15.51 -6.03 5.98
CA SER A 175 16.75 -5.25 6.09
C SER A 175 16.72 -4.05 5.14
N LEU A 176 17.31 -2.92 5.59
CA LEU A 176 17.42 -1.69 4.81
C LEU A 176 18.89 -1.45 4.45
N THR A 177 19.15 -1.22 3.17
CA THR A 177 20.49 -0.89 2.68
C THR A 177 20.42 0.35 1.77
N LYS A 178 21.30 1.33 2.03
CA LYS A 178 21.42 2.47 1.12
C LYS A 178 22.05 2.00 -0.20
N VAL A 179 21.46 2.40 -1.30
CA VAL A 179 22.02 2.18 -2.64
C VAL A 179 22.94 3.34 -2.98
N GLU A 180 24.17 3.03 -3.40
CA GLU A 180 25.15 4.02 -3.85
C GLU A 180 24.93 4.47 -5.29
#